data_882bb3137e1f8ef5febb811b72a9e6e5
#
_entry.id   882bb3137e1f8ef5febb811b72a9e6e5
#
_cell.length_a   1.000
_cell.length_b   1.000
_cell.length_c   1.000
_cell.angle_alpha   90.00
_cell.angle_beta   90.00
_cell.angle_gamma   90.00
#
_symmetry.space_group_name_H-M   'P 1'
#
loop_
_entity.id
_entity.type
_entity.pdbx_description
1 polymer ?
#
loop_
_entity_poly.entity_id
_entity_poly.type
_entity_poly.pdbx_seq_one_letter_code
_entity_poly.pdbx_strand_id
1 'polypeptide(L)'
;MELDFLTQNAIIYVLIAWVVILIIAKLLKLENHGFQIKAYSLTYKNTQVQSALSKMLTRTKRGIRVFADVSVVAGFLMMGFAFWFLLTNISNFFVEPTEFAELTVLIPGVTLTSASAILYFLLSIPIVLIVHEGAHGIVATLEKIKIKTGGFAIFIAMFAGFVEPDEDDFDKAKKISRLRVIGAGATANVIFAFALGLLLLTNPFFALILPEPMLGWFYEAPDGV
;
A
#
# COMPACT_ATOMS: atom_id res chain seq x y z
N MET A 1 10.57 1.22 -32.13
CA MET A 1 10.94 -0.19 -32.45
C MET A 1 11.55 -0.93 -31.26
N GLU A 2 12.52 -0.39 -30.50
CA GLU A 2 13.04 -1.05 -29.28
C GLU A 2 12.04 -1.06 -28.11
N LEU A 3 11.27 0.00 -27.91
CA LEU A 3 10.23 0.07 -26.87
C LEU A 3 9.10 -0.93 -27.11
N ASP A 4 8.72 -1.18 -28.37
CA ASP A 4 7.69 -2.17 -28.72
C ASP A 4 8.11 -3.59 -28.43
N PHE A 5 9.40 -3.93 -28.62
CA PHE A 5 9.91 -5.24 -28.31
C PHE A 5 9.94 -5.52 -26.81
N LEU A 6 10.28 -4.52 -25.99
CA LEU A 6 10.29 -4.66 -24.54
C LEU A 6 8.87 -4.79 -23.96
N THR A 7 7.91 -4.03 -24.45
CA THR A 7 6.51 -4.10 -24.02
C THR A 7 5.83 -5.39 -24.45
N GLN A 8 6.07 -5.88 -25.67
CA GLN A 8 5.54 -7.16 -26.13
C GLN A 8 6.03 -8.36 -25.33
N ASN A 9 7.24 -8.26 -24.74
CA ASN A 9 7.84 -9.34 -23.95
C ASN A 9 7.84 -9.08 -22.45
N ALA A 10 7.22 -8.00 -21.97
CA ALA A 10 7.23 -7.59 -20.57
C ALA A 10 6.81 -8.73 -19.61
N ILE A 11 5.78 -9.48 -19.96
CA ILE A 11 5.28 -10.62 -19.17
C ILE A 11 6.37 -11.69 -19.04
N ILE A 12 7.09 -11.97 -20.11
CA ILE A 12 8.18 -12.97 -20.11
C ILE A 12 9.29 -12.51 -19.18
N TYR A 13 9.69 -11.23 -19.23
CA TYR A 13 10.72 -10.69 -18.36
C TYR A 13 10.30 -10.71 -16.88
N VAL A 14 9.04 -10.40 -16.59
CA VAL A 14 8.48 -10.50 -15.23
C VAL A 14 8.53 -11.95 -14.73
N LEU A 15 8.15 -12.92 -15.55
CA LEU A 15 8.23 -14.33 -15.18
C LEU A 15 9.67 -14.81 -14.98
N ILE A 16 10.59 -14.42 -15.84
CA ILE A 16 12.03 -14.73 -15.69
C ILE A 16 12.55 -14.11 -14.39
N ALA A 17 12.27 -12.83 -14.13
CA ALA A 17 12.66 -12.16 -12.90
C ALA A 17 12.09 -12.88 -11.66
N TRP A 18 10.85 -13.33 -11.73
CA TRP A 18 10.22 -14.10 -10.66
C TRP A 18 10.95 -15.42 -10.40
N VAL A 19 11.26 -16.18 -11.44
CA VAL A 19 12.03 -17.43 -11.31
C VAL A 19 13.40 -17.17 -10.70
N VAL A 20 14.09 -16.11 -11.12
CA VAL A 20 15.38 -15.71 -10.55
C VAL A 20 15.25 -15.38 -9.05
N ILE A 21 14.20 -14.63 -8.66
CA ILE A 21 13.90 -14.32 -7.24
C ILE A 21 13.72 -15.61 -6.44
N LEU A 22 12.95 -16.58 -6.96
CA LEU A 22 12.75 -17.87 -6.27
C LEU A 22 14.04 -18.67 -6.14
N ILE A 23 14.89 -18.68 -7.18
CA ILE A 23 16.19 -19.34 -7.14
C ILE A 23 17.07 -18.69 -6.06
N ILE A 24 17.18 -17.37 -6.06
CA ILE A 24 17.96 -16.63 -5.06
C ILE A 24 17.41 -16.89 -3.66
N ALA A 25 16.09 -16.85 -3.46
CA ALA A 25 15.46 -17.12 -2.18
C ALA A 25 15.80 -18.53 -1.65
N LYS A 26 15.83 -19.53 -2.50
CA LYS A 26 16.24 -20.90 -2.15
C LYS A 26 17.73 -21.01 -1.87
N LEU A 27 18.59 -20.40 -2.69
CA LEU A 27 20.06 -20.39 -2.49
C LEU A 27 20.43 -19.72 -1.15
N LEU A 28 19.77 -18.64 -0.80
CA LEU A 28 19.96 -17.92 0.47
C LEU A 28 19.26 -18.62 1.65
N LYS A 29 18.57 -19.75 1.40
CA LYS A 29 17.83 -20.52 2.43
C LYS A 29 16.90 -19.61 3.26
N LEU A 30 16.15 -18.72 2.60
CA LEU A 30 15.27 -17.77 3.27
C LEU A 30 14.20 -18.46 4.10
N GLU A 31 13.88 -19.72 3.86
CA GLU A 31 12.99 -20.54 4.68
C GLU A 31 13.47 -20.61 6.16
N ASN A 32 14.78 -20.63 6.37
CA ASN A 32 15.35 -20.61 7.73
C ASN A 32 15.18 -19.25 8.45
N HIS A 33 14.79 -18.22 7.71
CA HIS A 33 14.57 -16.84 8.21
C HIS A 33 13.09 -16.47 8.28
N GLY A 34 12.19 -17.46 8.27
CA GLY A 34 10.75 -17.25 8.40
C GLY A 34 10.01 -16.96 7.11
N PHE A 35 10.67 -17.17 5.95
CA PHE A 35 10.00 -17.07 4.67
C PHE A 35 9.35 -18.39 4.27
N GLN A 36 8.19 -18.31 3.66
CA GLN A 36 7.52 -19.41 2.99
C GLN A 36 7.66 -19.21 1.48
N ILE A 37 8.32 -20.16 0.80
CA ILE A 37 8.58 -20.11 -0.64
C ILE A 37 7.59 -21.04 -1.34
N LYS A 38 6.72 -20.49 -2.18
CA LYS A 38 5.82 -21.22 -3.08
C LYS A 38 6.11 -20.82 -4.52
N ALA A 39 5.69 -21.61 -5.50
CA ALA A 39 5.92 -21.30 -6.92
C ALA A 39 5.39 -19.91 -7.33
N TYR A 40 4.31 -19.45 -6.74
CA TYR A 40 3.62 -18.21 -7.07
C TYR A 40 3.77 -17.10 -6.00
N SER A 41 4.39 -17.40 -4.84
CA SER A 41 4.52 -16.43 -3.75
C SER A 41 5.75 -16.65 -2.87
N LEU A 42 6.30 -15.54 -2.41
CA LEU A 42 7.32 -15.46 -1.36
C LEU A 42 6.71 -14.69 -0.19
N THR A 43 6.45 -15.35 0.94
CA THR A 43 5.74 -14.76 2.09
C THR A 43 6.61 -14.77 3.32
N TYR A 44 6.76 -13.62 3.96
CA TYR A 44 7.38 -13.49 5.29
C TYR A 44 6.30 -13.31 6.35
N LYS A 45 6.36 -14.13 7.41
CA LYS A 45 5.45 -14.06 8.55
C LYS A 45 6.21 -13.80 9.84
N ASN A 46 5.72 -12.83 10.62
CA ASN A 46 6.25 -12.49 11.93
C ASN A 46 5.15 -12.61 12.98
N THR A 47 5.38 -13.43 14.00
CA THR A 47 4.46 -13.65 15.12
C THR A 47 4.67 -12.66 16.28
N GLN A 48 5.73 -11.85 16.24
CA GLN A 48 6.03 -10.87 17.28
C GLN A 48 5.33 -9.51 17.07
N VAL A 49 4.59 -9.35 15.98
CA VAL A 49 3.89 -8.10 15.63
C VAL A 49 2.97 -7.62 16.75
N GLN A 50 2.22 -8.54 17.39
CA GLN A 50 1.36 -8.22 18.54
C GLN A 50 2.12 -7.50 19.67
N SER A 51 3.33 -7.93 19.98
CA SER A 51 4.15 -7.33 21.03
C SER A 51 4.58 -5.90 20.68
N ALA A 52 4.99 -5.69 19.43
CA ALA A 52 5.39 -4.37 18.93
C ALA A 52 4.21 -3.37 18.94
N LEU A 53 3.03 -3.80 18.46
CA LEU A 53 1.81 -3.01 18.46
C LEU A 53 1.35 -2.66 19.88
N SER A 54 1.43 -3.62 20.82
CA SER A 54 1.09 -3.37 22.22
C SER A 54 2.00 -2.33 22.87
N LYS A 55 3.31 -2.36 22.60
CA LYS A 55 4.25 -1.32 23.08
C LYS A 55 3.90 0.07 22.52
N MET A 56 3.58 0.14 21.25
CA MET A 56 3.19 1.40 20.60
C MET A 56 1.90 1.96 21.22
N LEU A 57 0.92 1.09 21.47
CA LEU A 57 -0.36 1.46 22.06
C LEU A 57 -0.21 2.08 23.46
N THR A 58 0.73 1.60 24.30
CA THR A 58 0.92 2.13 25.65
C THR A 58 1.29 3.60 25.69
N ARG A 59 2.02 4.10 24.67
CA ARG A 59 2.50 5.47 24.60
C ARG A 59 1.48 6.45 24.01
N THR A 60 0.60 5.98 23.12
CA THR A 60 -0.25 6.85 22.29
C THR A 60 -1.73 6.47 22.28
N LYS A 61 -2.19 5.73 23.30
CA LYS A 61 -3.54 5.15 23.36
C LYS A 61 -4.67 6.14 23.09
N ARG A 62 -4.59 7.37 23.63
CA ARG A 62 -5.62 8.39 23.43
C ARG A 62 -5.71 8.83 21.97
N GLY A 63 -4.57 9.11 21.33
CA GLY A 63 -4.52 9.51 19.93
C GLY A 63 -5.01 8.39 19.01
N ILE A 64 -4.59 7.14 19.27
CA ILE A 64 -5.04 5.98 18.48
C ILE A 64 -6.56 5.78 18.62
N ARG A 65 -7.16 6.07 19.79
CA ARG A 65 -8.62 5.99 19.96
C ARG A 65 -9.34 7.05 19.14
N VAL A 66 -8.87 8.29 19.16
CA VAL A 66 -9.43 9.36 18.32
C VAL A 66 -9.29 9.00 16.84
N PHE A 67 -8.13 8.54 16.42
CA PHE A 67 -7.92 8.05 15.06
C PHE A 67 -8.90 6.93 14.69
N ALA A 68 -9.11 5.94 15.58
CA ALA A 68 -10.02 4.83 15.35
C ALA A 68 -11.49 5.30 15.21
N ASP A 69 -11.91 6.31 15.98
CA ASP A 69 -13.24 6.90 15.85
C ASP A 69 -13.40 7.67 14.54
N VAL A 70 -12.41 8.49 14.19
CA VAL A 70 -12.36 9.22 12.92
C VAL A 70 -12.36 8.27 11.73
N SER A 71 -11.67 7.13 11.82
CA SER A 71 -11.55 6.17 10.72
C SER A 71 -12.89 5.53 10.34
N VAL A 72 -13.85 5.42 11.26
CA VAL A 72 -15.21 4.96 10.94
C VAL A 72 -15.90 5.96 10.02
N VAL A 73 -15.89 7.24 10.40
CA VAL A 73 -16.52 8.31 9.60
C VAL A 73 -15.82 8.46 8.26
N ALA A 74 -14.50 8.53 8.27
CA ALA A 74 -13.69 8.64 7.06
C ALA A 74 -13.91 7.45 6.12
N GLY A 75 -14.01 6.22 6.65
CA GLY A 75 -14.30 5.02 5.88
C GLY A 75 -15.63 5.11 5.12
N PHE A 76 -16.70 5.57 5.78
CA PHE A 76 -17.99 5.78 5.13
C PHE A 76 -17.94 6.90 4.09
N LEU A 77 -17.24 8.00 4.37
CA LEU A 77 -17.06 9.09 3.40
C LEU A 77 -16.29 8.63 2.16
N MET A 78 -15.19 7.91 2.36
CA MET A 78 -14.41 7.34 1.25
C MET A 78 -15.23 6.34 0.43
N MET A 79 -16.02 5.50 1.07
CA MET A 79 -16.92 4.58 0.40
C MET A 79 -17.96 5.34 -0.44
N GLY A 80 -18.61 6.35 0.12
CA GLY A 80 -19.57 7.19 -0.61
C GLY A 80 -18.92 7.90 -1.81
N PHE A 81 -17.71 8.46 -1.61
CA PHE A 81 -16.94 9.07 -2.69
C PHE A 81 -16.58 8.05 -3.78
N ALA A 82 -16.15 6.85 -3.41
CA ALA A 82 -15.82 5.80 -4.39
C ALA A 82 -17.04 5.40 -5.21
N PHE A 83 -18.21 5.23 -4.59
CA PHE A 83 -19.45 4.95 -5.33
C PHE A 83 -19.82 6.10 -6.26
N TRP A 84 -19.78 7.35 -5.77
CA TRP A 84 -20.03 8.51 -6.62
C TRP A 84 -19.09 8.58 -7.81
N PHE A 85 -17.79 8.43 -7.58
CA PHE A 85 -16.77 8.45 -8.64
C PHE A 85 -17.01 7.35 -9.68
N LEU A 86 -17.25 6.10 -9.23
CA LEU A 86 -17.46 4.98 -10.15
C LEU A 86 -18.74 5.15 -10.96
N LEU A 87 -19.84 5.59 -10.36
CA LEU A 87 -21.10 5.83 -11.06
C LEU A 87 -20.96 6.96 -12.09
N THR A 88 -20.31 8.06 -11.70
CA THR A 88 -20.04 9.17 -12.64
C THR A 88 -19.15 8.71 -13.78
N ASN A 89 -18.10 7.94 -13.47
CA ASN A 89 -17.19 7.44 -14.50
C ASN A 89 -17.87 6.46 -15.49
N ILE A 90 -18.75 5.59 -14.99
CA ILE A 90 -19.58 4.73 -15.84
C ILE A 90 -20.54 5.59 -16.71
N SER A 91 -21.17 6.62 -16.13
CA SER A 91 -22.01 7.53 -16.90
C SER A 91 -21.22 8.22 -18.02
N ASN A 92 -20.04 8.74 -17.72
CA ASN A 92 -19.17 9.40 -18.69
C ASN A 92 -18.77 8.48 -19.84
N PHE A 93 -18.52 7.21 -19.57
CA PHE A 93 -18.23 6.24 -20.63
C PHE A 93 -19.30 6.19 -21.74
N PHE A 94 -20.57 6.41 -21.38
CA PHE A 94 -21.69 6.37 -22.34
C PHE A 94 -22.10 7.76 -22.88
N VAL A 95 -21.96 8.81 -22.07
CA VAL A 95 -22.51 10.14 -22.39
C VAL A 95 -21.43 11.12 -22.85
N GLU A 96 -20.29 11.13 -22.20
CA GLU A 96 -19.16 12.04 -22.45
C GLU A 96 -17.83 11.26 -22.40
N PRO A 97 -17.52 10.45 -23.44
CA PRO A 97 -16.34 9.57 -23.41
C PRO A 97 -15.00 10.29 -23.21
N THR A 98 -14.92 11.60 -23.48
CA THR A 98 -13.73 12.43 -23.24
C THR A 98 -13.45 12.66 -21.75
N GLU A 99 -14.49 12.57 -20.90
CA GLU A 99 -14.39 12.71 -19.45
C GLU A 99 -14.26 11.34 -18.73
N PHE A 100 -14.23 10.25 -19.49
CA PHE A 100 -14.04 8.91 -18.92
C PHE A 100 -12.60 8.72 -18.45
N ALA A 101 -12.43 8.38 -17.18
CA ALA A 101 -11.13 8.08 -16.59
C ALA A 101 -10.85 6.57 -16.69
N GLU A 102 -9.84 6.18 -17.45
CA GLU A 102 -9.39 4.80 -17.53
C GLU A 102 -8.77 4.34 -16.19
N LEU A 103 -9.33 3.29 -15.61
CA LEU A 103 -8.80 2.69 -14.40
C LEU A 103 -7.78 1.62 -14.76
N THR A 104 -6.50 1.92 -14.56
CA THR A 104 -5.40 1.01 -14.90
C THR A 104 -4.79 0.41 -13.64
N VAL A 105 -4.64 -0.91 -13.61
CA VAL A 105 -3.90 -1.59 -12.55
C VAL A 105 -2.41 -1.38 -12.77
N LEU A 106 -1.71 -0.92 -11.73
CA LEU A 106 -0.28 -0.66 -11.80
C LEU A 106 0.51 -1.97 -11.67
N ILE A 107 1.03 -2.47 -12.77
CA ILE A 107 1.83 -3.70 -12.84
C ILE A 107 3.21 -3.36 -13.40
N PRO A 108 4.30 -3.51 -12.60
CA PRO A 108 5.66 -3.28 -13.06
C PRO A 108 5.99 -4.10 -14.31
N GLY A 109 6.54 -3.43 -15.31
CA GLY A 109 6.90 -4.05 -16.59
C GLY A 109 5.73 -4.26 -17.56
N VAL A 110 4.49 -3.98 -17.18
CA VAL A 110 3.29 -4.09 -18.03
C VAL A 110 2.64 -2.73 -18.22
N THR A 111 2.10 -2.15 -17.16
CA THR A 111 1.49 -0.80 -17.19
C THR A 111 2.46 0.29 -16.72
N LEU A 112 3.41 -0.07 -15.85
CA LEU A 112 4.55 0.76 -15.49
C LEU A 112 5.76 0.31 -16.31
N THR A 113 6.07 1.03 -17.38
CA THR A 113 7.13 0.65 -18.33
C THR A 113 8.42 1.43 -18.18
N SER A 114 8.39 2.65 -17.61
CA SER A 114 9.60 3.42 -17.38
C SER A 114 10.36 2.93 -16.13
N ALA A 115 11.69 2.89 -16.20
CA ALA A 115 12.54 2.46 -15.09
C ALA A 115 12.35 3.33 -13.83
N SER A 116 12.16 4.65 -14.01
CA SER A 116 11.90 5.57 -12.91
C SER A 116 10.55 5.30 -12.24
N ALA A 117 9.48 5.08 -13.02
CA ALA A 117 8.16 4.76 -12.50
C ALA A 117 8.17 3.44 -11.71
N ILE A 118 8.85 2.41 -12.23
CA ILE A 118 9.03 1.14 -11.52
C ILE A 118 9.79 1.35 -10.21
N LEU A 119 10.88 2.11 -10.22
CA LEU A 119 11.67 2.39 -9.01
C LEU A 119 10.82 3.10 -7.94
N TYR A 120 10.10 4.16 -8.32
CA TYR A 120 9.23 4.89 -7.39
C TYR A 120 8.10 4.02 -6.85
N PHE A 121 7.51 3.19 -7.69
CA PHE A 121 6.51 2.23 -7.27
C PHE A 121 7.07 1.22 -6.25
N LEU A 122 8.23 0.63 -6.52
CA LEU A 122 8.88 -0.32 -5.62
C LEU A 122 9.29 0.30 -4.28
N LEU A 123 9.64 1.59 -4.25
CA LEU A 123 9.97 2.32 -3.02
C LEU A 123 8.71 2.73 -2.24
N SER A 124 7.64 3.12 -2.92
CA SER A 124 6.43 3.61 -2.28
C SER A 124 5.54 2.51 -1.71
N ILE A 125 5.41 1.38 -2.41
CA ILE A 125 4.51 0.29 -2.00
C ILE A 125 4.79 -0.23 -0.59
N PRO A 126 6.03 -0.59 -0.19
CA PRO A 126 6.30 -1.05 1.16
C PRO A 126 5.88 -0.03 2.23
N ILE A 127 6.09 1.26 1.98
CA ILE A 127 5.72 2.33 2.91
C ILE A 127 4.20 2.39 3.06
N VAL A 128 3.47 2.42 1.94
CA VAL A 128 2.01 2.45 1.92
C VAL A 128 1.42 1.22 2.62
N LEU A 129 1.97 0.02 2.36
CA LEU A 129 1.52 -1.21 2.99
C LEU A 129 1.80 -1.21 4.51
N ILE A 130 2.97 -0.77 4.95
CA ILE A 130 3.29 -0.70 6.39
C ILE A 130 2.35 0.27 7.11
N VAL A 131 2.06 1.42 6.52
CA VAL A 131 1.12 2.40 7.08
C VAL A 131 -0.29 1.81 7.17
N HIS A 132 -0.75 1.18 6.09
CA HIS A 132 -2.08 0.57 5.99
C HIS A 132 -2.28 -0.57 6.98
N GLU A 133 -1.44 -1.58 6.91
CA GLU A 133 -1.52 -2.78 7.74
C GLU A 133 -1.20 -2.48 9.21
N GLY A 134 -0.24 -1.58 9.45
CA GLY A 134 0.08 -1.10 10.79
C GLY A 134 -1.12 -0.41 11.46
N ALA A 135 -1.90 0.35 10.71
CA ALA A 135 -3.12 0.99 11.21
C ALA A 135 -4.21 -0.04 11.57
N HIS A 136 -4.43 -1.05 10.74
CA HIS A 136 -5.32 -2.16 11.07
C HIS A 136 -4.87 -2.86 12.37
N GLY A 137 -3.59 -3.20 12.46
CA GLY A 137 -3.03 -3.91 13.60
C GLY A 137 -3.10 -3.12 14.91
N ILE A 138 -2.76 -1.83 14.90
CA ILE A 138 -2.78 -1.01 16.12
C ILE A 138 -4.21 -0.77 16.62
N VAL A 139 -5.18 -0.57 15.71
CA VAL A 139 -6.59 -0.41 16.07
C VAL A 139 -7.18 -1.73 16.55
N ALA A 140 -6.88 -2.87 15.93
CA ALA A 140 -7.27 -4.19 16.42
C ALA A 140 -6.74 -4.43 17.83
N THR A 141 -5.47 -4.12 18.10
CA THR A 141 -4.86 -4.21 19.44
C THR A 141 -5.56 -3.28 20.44
N LEU A 142 -5.92 -2.04 20.04
CA LEU A 142 -6.71 -1.13 20.87
C LEU A 142 -8.07 -1.71 21.27
N GLU A 143 -8.73 -2.38 20.33
CA GLU A 143 -10.05 -3.01 20.51
C GLU A 143 -9.95 -4.41 21.16
N LYS A 144 -8.75 -4.82 21.59
CA LYS A 144 -8.46 -6.11 22.23
C LYS A 144 -8.68 -7.32 21.33
N ILE A 145 -8.58 -7.15 20.04
CA ILE A 145 -8.54 -8.21 19.04
C ILE A 145 -7.09 -8.64 18.90
N LYS A 146 -6.80 -9.90 19.12
CA LYS A 146 -5.44 -10.44 19.02
C LYS A 146 -4.96 -10.44 17.56
N ILE A 147 -3.67 -10.19 17.36
CA ILE A 147 -3.01 -10.35 16.07
C ILE A 147 -2.20 -11.65 16.10
N LYS A 148 -2.55 -12.58 15.24
CA LYS A 148 -1.85 -13.87 15.08
C LYS A 148 -0.48 -13.68 14.44
N THR A 149 -0.48 -13.03 13.29
CA THR A 149 0.74 -12.77 12.50
C THR A 149 0.61 -11.46 11.74
N GLY A 150 1.74 -10.95 11.31
CA GLY A 150 1.80 -9.88 10.33
C GLY A 150 3.01 -10.08 9.45
N GLY A 151 3.01 -9.48 8.27
CA GLY A 151 4.11 -9.65 7.35
C GLY A 151 3.83 -9.05 5.98
N PHE A 152 4.57 -9.58 5.02
CA PHE A 152 4.38 -9.21 3.62
C PHE A 152 4.50 -10.44 2.71
N ALA A 153 3.92 -10.34 1.55
CA ALA A 153 4.01 -11.34 0.49
C ALA A 153 4.30 -10.67 -0.84
N ILE A 154 5.06 -11.36 -1.67
CA ILE A 154 5.33 -10.99 -3.06
C ILE A 154 4.72 -12.10 -3.92
N PHE A 155 3.83 -11.73 -4.84
CA PHE A 155 3.18 -12.64 -5.79
C PHE A 155 3.63 -12.23 -7.20
N ILE A 156 4.61 -12.93 -7.76
CA ILE A 156 5.16 -12.63 -9.10
C ILE A 156 5.58 -11.14 -9.20
N ALA A 157 4.67 -10.24 -9.58
CA ALA A 157 4.92 -8.81 -9.74
C ALA A 157 4.09 -7.95 -8.77
N MET A 158 3.34 -8.56 -7.84
CA MET A 158 2.47 -7.86 -6.91
C MET A 158 2.96 -7.99 -5.48
N PHE A 159 2.84 -6.91 -4.72
CA PHE A 159 3.17 -6.87 -3.30
C PHE A 159 1.89 -6.83 -2.48
N ALA A 160 1.88 -7.53 -1.36
CA ALA A 160 0.84 -7.46 -0.36
C ALA A 160 1.46 -7.36 1.03
N GLY A 161 0.97 -6.44 1.86
CA GLY A 161 1.14 -6.48 3.30
C GLY A 161 -0.03 -7.21 3.92
N PHE A 162 0.13 -7.69 5.13
CA PHE A 162 -0.99 -8.23 5.89
C PHE A 162 -0.73 -8.17 7.39
N VAL A 163 -1.80 -7.93 8.12
CA VAL A 163 -1.91 -8.17 9.56
C VAL A 163 -3.10 -9.09 9.76
N GLU A 164 -2.87 -10.26 10.36
CA GLU A 164 -3.87 -11.31 10.53
C GLU A 164 -4.47 -11.23 11.93
N PRO A 165 -5.66 -10.64 12.13
CA PRO A 165 -6.35 -10.68 13.39
C PRO A 165 -6.87 -12.10 13.69
N ASP A 166 -7.08 -12.40 14.95
CA ASP A 166 -7.78 -13.61 15.34
C ASP A 166 -9.24 -13.50 14.92
N GLU A 167 -9.71 -14.47 14.11
CA GLU A 167 -11.07 -14.46 13.54
C GLU A 167 -12.14 -14.53 14.63
N ASP A 168 -11.94 -15.37 15.65
CA ASP A 168 -12.90 -15.52 16.75
C ASP A 168 -13.01 -14.23 17.59
N ASP A 169 -11.88 -13.59 17.89
CA ASP A 169 -11.85 -12.32 18.60
C ASP A 169 -12.50 -11.21 17.75
N PHE A 170 -12.24 -11.21 16.44
CA PHE A 170 -12.82 -10.23 15.53
C PHE A 170 -14.33 -10.37 15.39
N ASP A 171 -14.83 -11.59 15.25
CA ASP A 171 -16.28 -11.86 15.09
C ASP A 171 -17.07 -11.58 16.37
N LYS A 172 -16.47 -11.86 17.54
CA LYS A 172 -17.07 -11.55 18.85
C LYS A 172 -16.97 -10.07 19.23
N ALA A 173 -16.15 -9.28 18.52
CA ALA A 173 -15.99 -7.87 18.80
C ALA A 173 -17.26 -7.08 18.47
N LYS A 174 -17.47 -5.95 19.16
CA LYS A 174 -18.59 -5.05 18.89
C LYS A 174 -18.52 -4.56 17.45
N LYS A 175 -19.68 -4.34 16.82
CA LYS A 175 -19.78 -3.83 15.44
C LYS A 175 -18.92 -2.58 15.23
N ILE A 176 -18.95 -1.64 16.18
CA ILE A 176 -18.16 -0.40 16.11
C ILE A 176 -16.65 -0.69 16.15
N SER A 177 -16.20 -1.67 16.94
CA SER A 177 -14.80 -2.08 17.00
C SER A 177 -14.33 -2.67 15.67
N ARG A 178 -15.16 -3.48 15.03
CA ARG A 178 -14.88 -4.02 13.68
C ARG A 178 -14.81 -2.91 12.64
N LEU A 179 -15.75 -1.95 12.66
CA LEU A 179 -15.74 -0.80 11.76
C LEU A 179 -14.48 0.07 11.94
N ARG A 180 -14.03 0.29 13.20
CA ARG A 180 -12.77 1.00 13.49
C ARG A 180 -11.57 0.30 12.85
N VAL A 181 -11.49 -1.03 12.99
CA VAL A 181 -10.40 -1.80 12.38
C VAL A 181 -10.47 -1.72 10.87
N ILE A 182 -11.63 -1.96 10.26
CA ILE A 182 -11.79 -1.96 8.79
C ILE A 182 -11.46 -0.58 8.19
N GLY A 183 -11.91 0.51 8.80
CA GLY A 183 -11.68 1.86 8.31
C GLY A 183 -10.24 2.37 8.51
N ALA A 184 -9.48 1.74 9.43
CA ALA A 184 -8.18 2.26 9.87
C ALA A 184 -7.14 2.32 8.74
N GLY A 185 -6.99 1.26 7.94
CA GLY A 185 -5.96 1.19 6.91
C GLY A 185 -6.09 2.27 5.85
N ALA A 186 -7.26 2.37 5.24
CA ALA A 186 -7.53 3.38 4.21
C ALA A 186 -7.40 4.81 4.75
N THR A 187 -7.92 5.06 5.96
CA THR A 187 -7.81 6.37 6.63
C THR A 187 -6.35 6.75 6.89
N ALA A 188 -5.53 5.79 7.34
CA ALA A 188 -4.11 6.02 7.56
C ALA A 188 -3.39 6.42 6.28
N ASN A 189 -3.68 5.76 5.15
CA ASN A 189 -3.10 6.09 3.86
C ASN A 189 -3.51 7.50 3.40
N VAL A 190 -4.78 7.89 3.58
CA VAL A 190 -5.24 9.24 3.23
C VAL A 190 -4.54 10.31 4.09
N ILE A 191 -4.43 10.08 5.40
CA ILE A 191 -3.71 11.00 6.30
C ILE A 191 -2.24 11.09 5.92
N PHE A 192 -1.61 9.95 5.61
CA PHE A 192 -0.22 9.89 5.21
C PHE A 192 0.03 10.61 3.88
N ALA A 193 -0.83 10.38 2.88
CA ALA A 193 -0.78 11.07 1.59
C ALA A 193 -0.97 12.59 1.74
N PHE A 194 -1.90 13.02 2.59
CA PHE A 194 -2.11 14.43 2.88
C PHE A 194 -0.91 15.06 3.58
N ALA A 195 -0.31 14.37 4.55
CA ALA A 195 0.90 14.83 5.23
C ALA A 195 2.09 14.96 4.28
N LEU A 196 2.28 13.98 3.38
CA LEU A 196 3.30 14.08 2.32
C LEU A 196 3.00 15.22 1.35
N GLY A 197 1.74 15.39 0.94
CA GLY A 197 1.33 16.51 0.09
C GLY A 197 1.63 17.87 0.72
N LEU A 198 1.36 18.03 2.01
CA LEU A 198 1.71 19.26 2.74
C LEU A 198 3.24 19.46 2.79
N LEU A 199 4.02 18.40 2.99
CA LEU A 199 5.49 18.50 2.96
C LEU A 199 6.00 18.91 1.58
N LEU A 200 5.40 18.39 0.50
CA LEU A 200 5.72 18.77 -0.88
C LEU A 200 5.38 20.23 -1.17
N LEU A 201 4.26 20.74 -0.64
CA LEU A 201 3.87 22.13 -0.79
C LEU A 201 4.73 23.11 0.04
N THR A 202 5.35 22.62 1.13
CA THR A 202 6.26 23.43 1.94
C THR A 202 7.70 23.30 1.44
N ASN A 203 8.00 24.01 0.36
CA ASN A 203 9.29 24.06 -0.35
C ASN A 203 10.58 24.03 0.53
N PRO A 204 10.62 24.63 1.76
CA PRO A 204 11.84 24.65 2.56
C PRO A 204 12.34 23.28 3.03
N PHE A 205 11.47 22.28 3.19
CA PHE A 205 11.85 20.95 3.68
C PHE A 205 12.67 20.18 2.61
N PHE A 206 12.25 20.24 1.36
CA PHE A 206 12.94 19.55 0.27
C PHE A 206 14.22 20.29 -0.16
N ALA A 207 14.22 21.62 -0.11
CA ALA A 207 15.44 22.43 -0.33
C ALA A 207 16.55 22.13 0.71
N LEU A 208 16.18 21.67 1.91
CA LEU A 208 17.14 21.29 2.94
C LEU A 208 17.76 19.90 2.73
N ILE A 209 17.04 18.99 2.07
CA ILE A 209 17.39 17.56 1.97
C ILE A 209 17.86 17.19 0.56
N LEU A 210 17.34 17.84 -0.47
CA LEU A 210 17.64 17.54 -1.87
C LEU A 210 18.48 18.65 -2.50
N PRO A 211 19.55 18.31 -3.23
CA PRO A 211 20.28 19.28 -4.05
C PRO A 211 19.35 19.97 -5.05
N GLU A 212 19.57 21.24 -5.33
CA GLU A 212 18.76 22.03 -6.28
C GLU A 212 18.43 21.35 -7.61
N PRO A 213 19.33 20.59 -8.25
CA PRO A 213 19.01 19.86 -9.48
C PRO A 213 17.90 18.82 -9.32
N MET A 214 17.72 18.26 -8.12
CA MET A 214 16.64 17.28 -7.85
C MET A 214 15.29 17.95 -7.55
N LEU A 215 15.29 19.19 -7.07
CA LEU A 215 14.08 19.96 -6.82
C LEU A 215 13.32 20.28 -8.12
N GLY A 216 14.04 20.58 -9.20
CA GLY A 216 13.45 20.82 -10.51
C GLY A 216 12.65 19.63 -11.04
N TRP A 217 13.06 18.40 -10.73
CA TRP A 217 12.35 17.17 -11.11
C TRP A 217 10.95 17.02 -10.47
N PHE A 218 10.72 17.69 -9.35
CA PHE A 218 9.45 17.64 -8.62
C PHE A 218 8.52 18.83 -8.96
N TYR A 219 9.08 19.93 -9.46
CA TYR A 219 8.35 21.19 -9.65
C TYR A 219 8.23 21.64 -11.12
N GLU A 220 9.09 21.15 -12.01
CA GLU A 220 8.92 21.32 -13.42
C GLU A 220 8.04 20.20 -13.95
N ALA A 221 6.75 20.51 -14.19
CA ALA A 221 5.97 19.69 -15.09
C ALA A 221 6.77 19.62 -16.42
N PRO A 222 6.98 18.44 -17.00
CA PRO A 222 7.58 18.39 -18.33
C PRO A 222 6.70 19.22 -19.25
N ASP A 223 7.28 20.31 -19.77
CA ASP A 223 6.63 21.15 -20.74
C ASP A 223 6.25 20.29 -21.95
N GLY A 224 4.97 20.15 -22.13
CA GLY A 224 4.39 19.66 -23.35
C GLY A 224 4.18 18.17 -23.46
N VAL A 225 3.03 17.72 -23.05
CA VAL A 225 2.15 16.90 -23.92
C VAL A 225 0.73 17.41 -23.74
#